data_bc35e5de3b6067ba3de1ef59135e736d
#
_entry.id   bc35e5de3b6067ba3de1ef59135e736d
#
_cell.length_a   1.000
_cell.length_b   1.000
_cell.length_c   1.000
_cell.angle_alpha   90.00
_cell.angle_beta   90.00
_cell.angle_gamma   90.00
#
_symmetry.space_group_name_H-M   'P 1'
#
loop_
_entity.id
_entity.type
_entity.pdbx_description
1 polymer ?
#
loop_
_entity_poly.entity_id
_entity_poly.type
_entity_poly.pdbx_seq_one_letter_code
_entity_poly.pdbx_strand_id
1 'polypeptide(L)'
;MKVFSKRSLLFLFLSVACLMQGFAQTTEWKKMRYGNQAFRNRNYNKAADCYQDILRQNPQNPYALFNMADVYLTKGDAVMADSLFEQVTRFSSSAGLKARAYHNRGVIRQKSAAADPEKKQQLLRDAIEQYKQSLRLNPHDENTRYNLALCQKQLKNDKKQNQPKPQPKPQPQPQKQNEKPQPKDQKNQPYYNLVRQAEAQTLEKLKKAQPRQRQQGKNW
;
A
#
# COMPACT_ATOMS: atom_id res chain seq x y z
N MET A 1 -3.42 59.20 24.92
CA MET A 1 -3.32 57.75 24.68
C MET A 1 -4.12 57.42 23.41
N LYS A 2 -3.47 56.96 22.33
CA LYS A 2 -4.16 56.54 21.12
C LYS A 2 -4.81 55.19 21.37
N VAL A 3 -6.15 55.14 21.40
CA VAL A 3 -6.90 53.90 21.51
C VAL A 3 -6.82 53.18 20.18
N PHE A 4 -6.15 52.03 20.12
CA PHE A 4 -6.10 51.22 18.91
C PHE A 4 -7.51 50.77 18.54
N SER A 5 -7.88 50.95 17.30
CA SER A 5 -9.17 50.51 16.78
C SER A 5 -9.28 48.97 16.93
N LYS A 6 -10.50 48.46 17.23
CA LYS A 6 -10.76 47.01 17.34
C LYS A 6 -10.29 46.26 16.07
N ARG A 7 -10.34 46.92 14.91
CA ARG A 7 -9.84 46.38 13.61
C ARG A 7 -8.32 46.22 13.63
N SER A 8 -7.57 47.21 14.18
CA SER A 8 -6.10 47.14 14.27
C SER A 8 -5.64 46.04 15.23
N LEU A 9 -6.38 45.81 16.33
CA LEU A 9 -6.11 44.71 17.24
C LEU A 9 -6.36 43.34 16.57
N LEU A 10 -7.40 43.21 15.77
CA LEU A 10 -7.73 41.96 15.02
C LEU A 10 -6.63 41.65 14.00
N PHE A 11 -6.16 42.64 13.24
CA PHE A 11 -5.06 42.46 12.28
C PHE A 11 -3.75 42.07 12.98
N LEU A 12 -3.44 42.67 14.16
CA LEU A 12 -2.28 42.31 14.95
C LEU A 12 -2.38 40.85 15.42
N PHE A 13 -3.56 40.42 15.89
CA PHE A 13 -3.79 39.06 16.34
C PHE A 13 -3.68 38.05 15.19
N LEU A 14 -4.22 38.37 13.99
CA LEU A 14 -4.09 37.53 12.79
C LEU A 14 -2.62 37.41 12.34
N SER A 15 -1.87 38.51 12.37
CA SER A 15 -0.46 38.49 11.95
C SER A 15 0.41 37.67 12.92
N VAL A 16 0.18 37.75 14.22
CA VAL A 16 0.88 36.94 15.21
C VAL A 16 0.52 35.45 15.04
N ALA A 17 -0.75 35.14 14.80
CA ALA A 17 -1.17 33.75 14.53
C ALA A 17 -0.49 33.16 13.29
N CYS A 18 -0.35 33.92 12.21
CA CYS A 18 0.37 33.48 11.00
C CYS A 18 1.87 33.25 11.27
N LEU A 19 2.52 34.09 12.08
CA LEU A 19 3.93 33.90 12.45
C LEU A 19 4.14 32.63 13.27
N MET A 20 3.24 32.34 14.22
CA MET A 20 3.32 31.12 15.04
C MET A 20 3.18 29.84 14.20
N GLN A 21 2.35 29.84 13.16
CA GLN A 21 2.21 28.71 12.24
C GLN A 21 3.50 28.44 11.43
N GLY A 22 4.20 29.49 11.02
CA GLY A 22 5.49 29.38 10.32
C GLY A 22 6.58 28.71 11.15
N PHE A 23 6.68 29.02 12.43
CA PHE A 23 7.65 28.39 13.34
C PHE A 23 7.34 26.91 13.60
N ALA A 24 6.07 26.53 13.72
CA ALA A 24 5.67 25.15 13.92
C ALA A 24 6.05 24.26 12.73
N GLN A 25 5.83 24.73 11.50
CA GLN A 25 6.21 24.01 10.28
C GLN A 25 7.72 23.78 10.14
N THR A 26 8.53 24.79 10.49
CA THR A 26 10.00 24.63 10.41
C THR A 26 10.55 23.63 11.41
N THR A 27 9.97 23.55 12.61
CA THR A 27 10.35 22.56 13.63
C THR A 27 9.91 21.14 13.25
N GLU A 28 8.72 20.99 12.72
CA GLU A 28 8.20 19.70 12.23
C GLU A 28 9.08 19.14 11.11
N TRP A 29 9.43 19.98 10.12
CA TRP A 29 10.31 19.60 9.02
C TRP A 29 11.71 19.17 9.49
N LYS A 30 12.31 19.90 10.46
CA LYS A 30 13.60 19.51 11.06
C LYS A 30 13.50 18.15 11.75
N LYS A 31 12.49 17.94 12.58
CA LYS A 31 12.25 16.66 13.26
C LYS A 31 12.07 15.52 12.26
N MET A 32 11.31 15.73 11.17
CA MET A 32 11.13 14.74 10.09
C MET A 32 12.49 14.37 9.47
N ARG A 33 13.34 15.35 9.16
CA ARG A 33 14.69 15.09 8.61
C ARG A 33 15.55 14.27 9.58
N TYR A 34 15.58 14.65 10.86
CA TYR A 34 16.35 13.93 11.89
C TYR A 34 15.83 12.49 12.07
N GLY A 35 14.52 12.31 12.12
CA GLY A 35 13.89 10.99 12.18
C GLY A 35 14.26 10.13 10.97
N ASN A 36 14.16 10.68 9.76
CA ASN A 36 14.54 9.98 8.53
C ASN A 36 16.03 9.63 8.47
N GLN A 37 16.90 10.50 8.99
CA GLN A 37 18.34 10.23 9.10
C GLN A 37 18.61 9.12 10.12
N ALA A 38 17.97 9.17 11.28
CA ALA A 38 18.08 8.16 12.33
C ALA A 38 17.62 6.79 11.79
N PHE A 39 16.50 6.74 11.04
CA PHE A 39 16.00 5.53 10.42
C PHE A 39 17.02 4.93 9.43
N ARG A 40 17.58 5.73 8.53
CA ARG A 40 18.63 5.28 7.59
C ARG A 40 19.88 4.75 8.32
N ASN A 41 20.22 5.34 9.45
CA ASN A 41 21.33 4.92 10.31
C ASN A 41 20.94 3.72 11.22
N ARG A 42 19.79 3.11 11.02
CA ARG A 42 19.24 1.99 11.81
C ARG A 42 19.01 2.31 13.30
N ASN A 43 19.02 3.59 13.67
CA ASN A 43 18.66 4.03 15.00
C ASN A 43 17.14 4.23 15.10
N TYR A 44 16.42 3.10 15.13
CA TYR A 44 14.97 3.08 15.05
C TYR A 44 14.28 3.70 16.27
N ASN A 45 14.89 3.65 17.45
CA ASN A 45 14.35 4.30 18.64
C ASN A 45 14.36 5.82 18.48
N LYS A 46 15.50 6.39 18.09
CA LYS A 46 15.62 7.83 17.84
C LYS A 46 14.71 8.30 16.69
N ALA A 47 14.54 7.46 15.66
CA ALA A 47 13.58 7.76 14.59
C ALA A 47 12.15 7.82 15.13
N ALA A 48 11.74 6.82 15.93
CA ALA A 48 10.43 6.79 16.57
C ALA A 48 10.17 8.02 17.44
N ASP A 49 11.14 8.43 18.28
CA ASP A 49 11.01 9.62 19.14
C ASP A 49 10.73 10.88 18.30
N CYS A 50 11.48 11.05 17.20
CA CYS A 50 11.28 12.19 16.30
C CYS A 50 9.89 12.21 15.67
N TYR A 51 9.40 11.04 15.17
CA TYR A 51 8.08 10.94 14.57
C TYR A 51 6.97 11.09 15.60
N GLN A 52 7.15 10.53 16.79
CA GLN A 52 6.20 10.69 17.89
C GLN A 52 6.07 12.14 18.33
N ASP A 53 7.18 12.88 18.39
CA ASP A 53 7.16 14.32 18.69
C ASP A 53 6.36 15.13 17.67
N ILE A 54 6.42 14.74 16.38
CA ILE A 54 5.58 15.34 15.33
C ILE A 54 4.12 14.99 15.59
N LEU A 55 3.83 13.71 15.86
CA LEU A 55 2.47 13.23 16.08
C LEU A 55 1.81 13.77 17.36
N ARG A 56 2.58 14.15 18.38
CA ARG A 56 2.05 14.87 19.55
C ARG A 56 1.50 16.25 19.19
N GLN A 57 2.09 16.94 18.22
CA GLN A 57 1.67 18.27 17.77
C GLN A 57 0.64 18.18 16.63
N ASN A 58 0.81 17.22 15.74
CA ASN A 58 -0.05 16.98 14.60
C ASN A 58 -0.37 15.47 14.47
N PRO A 59 -1.37 14.97 15.20
CA PRO A 59 -1.70 13.54 15.26
C PRO A 59 -2.07 12.93 13.90
N GLN A 60 -2.46 13.75 12.94
CA GLN A 60 -2.87 13.31 11.61
C GLN A 60 -1.81 13.54 10.54
N ASN A 61 -0.57 13.90 10.92
CA ASN A 61 0.51 14.08 9.95
C ASN A 61 0.79 12.78 9.21
N PRO A 62 0.44 12.68 7.90
CA PRO A 62 0.47 11.41 7.18
C PRO A 62 1.91 10.90 6.92
N TYR A 63 2.89 11.79 6.86
CA TYR A 63 4.29 11.41 6.67
C TYR A 63 4.89 10.86 7.96
N ALA A 64 4.57 11.46 9.11
CA ALA A 64 5.00 10.95 10.40
C ALA A 64 4.36 9.60 10.72
N LEU A 65 3.05 9.45 10.43
CA LEU A 65 2.34 8.18 10.56
C LEU A 65 2.98 7.09 9.68
N PHE A 66 3.27 7.41 8.42
CA PHE A 66 3.90 6.48 7.49
C PHE A 66 5.27 6.01 7.96
N ASN A 67 6.12 6.96 8.35
CA ASN A 67 7.48 6.65 8.79
C ASN A 67 7.51 5.94 10.15
N MET A 68 6.58 6.24 11.05
CA MET A 68 6.40 5.48 12.29
C MET A 68 5.94 4.04 12.00
N ALA A 69 5.06 3.84 11.03
CA ALA A 69 4.65 2.50 10.59
C ALA A 69 5.86 1.69 10.06
N ASP A 70 6.74 2.32 9.28
CA ASP A 70 7.97 1.68 8.82
C ASP A 70 8.90 1.30 9.98
N VAL A 71 8.97 2.11 11.05
CA VAL A 71 9.71 1.75 12.28
C VAL A 71 9.12 0.50 12.93
N TYR A 72 7.79 0.45 13.10
CA TYR A 72 7.12 -0.72 13.69
C TYR A 72 7.31 -1.98 12.85
N LEU A 73 7.21 -1.87 11.51
CA LEU A 73 7.51 -2.99 10.61
C LEU A 73 8.93 -3.52 10.80
N THR A 74 9.90 -2.62 10.93
CA THR A 74 11.31 -2.98 11.12
C THR A 74 11.54 -3.66 12.48
N LYS A 75 10.77 -3.28 13.49
CA LYS A 75 10.77 -3.91 14.82
C LYS A 75 9.94 -5.20 14.89
N GLY A 76 9.26 -5.60 13.80
CA GLY A 76 8.43 -6.80 13.74
C GLY A 76 6.99 -6.63 14.23
N ASP A 77 6.59 -5.43 14.63
CA ASP A 77 5.22 -5.14 15.05
C ASP A 77 4.34 -4.79 13.84
N ALA A 78 3.89 -5.83 13.16
CA ALA A 78 3.05 -5.70 11.98
C ALA A 78 1.63 -5.16 12.29
N VAL A 79 1.14 -5.37 13.52
CA VAL A 79 -0.19 -4.91 13.93
C VAL A 79 -0.22 -3.39 14.07
N MET A 80 0.74 -2.84 14.81
CA MET A 80 0.86 -1.39 14.95
C MET A 80 1.17 -0.72 13.61
N ALA A 81 2.03 -1.32 12.79
CA ALA A 81 2.34 -0.81 11.46
C ALA A 81 1.10 -0.74 10.56
N ASP A 82 0.26 -1.80 10.53
CA ASP A 82 -0.97 -1.81 9.73
C ASP A 82 -1.95 -0.72 10.15
N SER A 83 -2.13 -0.55 11.47
CA SER A 83 -3.00 0.51 12.03
C SER A 83 -2.53 1.91 11.62
N LEU A 84 -1.22 2.16 11.67
CA LEU A 84 -0.65 3.45 11.26
C LEU A 84 -0.76 3.67 9.74
N PHE A 85 -0.50 2.64 8.91
CA PHE A 85 -0.72 2.75 7.47
C PHE A 85 -2.20 2.97 7.13
N GLU A 86 -3.13 2.38 7.88
CA GLU A 86 -4.55 2.68 7.71
C GLU A 86 -4.85 4.15 7.96
N GLN A 87 -4.30 4.74 9.02
CA GLN A 87 -4.44 6.17 9.29
C GLN A 87 -3.87 7.01 8.15
N VAL A 88 -2.73 6.62 7.56
CA VAL A 88 -2.20 7.29 6.36
C VAL A 88 -3.21 7.28 5.22
N THR A 89 -3.90 6.16 4.99
CA THR A 89 -4.91 6.09 3.91
C THR A 89 -6.11 7.00 4.15
N ARG A 90 -6.42 7.31 5.41
CA ARG A 90 -7.51 8.23 5.79
C ARG A 90 -7.08 9.70 5.70
N PHE A 91 -5.92 10.04 6.28
CA PHE A 91 -5.53 11.44 6.50
C PHE A 91 -4.69 12.05 5.38
N SER A 92 -4.01 11.25 4.56
CA SER A 92 -3.19 11.79 3.48
C SER A 92 -4.04 12.33 2.33
N SER A 93 -3.69 13.50 1.82
CA SER A 93 -4.19 14.01 0.53
C SER A 93 -3.36 13.50 -0.65
N SER A 94 -2.13 13.01 -0.43
CA SER A 94 -1.23 12.50 -1.45
C SER A 94 -1.65 11.12 -1.93
N ALA A 95 -2.05 11.00 -3.20
CA ALA A 95 -2.37 9.72 -3.84
C ALA A 95 -1.17 8.75 -3.79
N GLY A 96 0.05 9.25 -4.02
CA GLY A 96 1.27 8.44 -3.97
C GLY A 96 1.56 7.88 -2.57
N LEU A 97 1.37 8.69 -1.52
CA LEU A 97 1.57 8.20 -0.15
C LEU A 97 0.49 7.19 0.25
N LYS A 98 -0.77 7.42 -0.12
CA LYS A 98 -1.85 6.44 0.05
C LYS A 98 -1.56 5.13 -0.67
N ALA A 99 -1.10 5.19 -1.93
CA ALA A 99 -0.74 4.01 -2.69
C ALA A 99 0.31 3.16 -1.96
N ARG A 100 1.38 3.80 -1.46
CA ARG A 100 2.43 3.12 -0.68
C ARG A 100 1.89 2.52 0.62
N ALA A 101 1.01 3.21 1.32
CA ALA A 101 0.39 2.70 2.54
C ALA A 101 -0.48 1.46 2.24
N TYR A 102 -1.30 1.49 1.19
CA TYR A 102 -2.06 0.32 0.73
C TYR A 102 -1.15 -0.84 0.32
N HIS A 103 -0.05 -0.55 -0.39
CA HIS A 103 0.95 -1.56 -0.73
C HIS A 103 1.49 -2.26 0.53
N ASN A 104 1.97 -1.48 1.50
CA ASN A 104 2.54 -2.02 2.73
C ASN A 104 1.52 -2.82 3.55
N ARG A 105 0.27 -2.39 3.62
CA ARG A 105 -0.82 -3.16 4.23
C ARG A 105 -1.03 -4.49 3.52
N GLY A 106 -0.96 -4.51 2.18
CA GLY A 106 -0.99 -5.74 1.39
C GLY A 106 0.16 -6.69 1.73
N VAL A 107 1.38 -6.17 1.85
CA VAL A 107 2.57 -6.95 2.23
C VAL A 107 2.42 -7.55 3.65
N ILE A 108 1.90 -6.79 4.61
CA ILE A 108 1.64 -7.27 5.97
C ILE A 108 0.68 -8.46 5.92
N ARG A 109 -0.46 -8.35 5.24
CA ARG A 109 -1.46 -9.41 5.13
C ARG A 109 -0.93 -10.64 4.40
N GLN A 110 -0.14 -10.44 3.35
CA GLN A 110 0.49 -11.54 2.61
C GLN A 110 1.47 -12.32 3.50
N LYS A 111 2.28 -11.61 4.30
CA LYS A 111 3.19 -12.25 5.27
C LYS A 111 2.42 -12.98 6.37
N SER A 112 1.37 -12.36 6.91
CA SER A 112 0.50 -12.99 7.89
C SER A 112 -0.18 -14.25 7.36
N ALA A 113 -0.57 -14.27 6.08
CA ALA A 113 -1.14 -15.45 5.42
C ALA A 113 -0.15 -16.63 5.34
N ALA A 114 1.15 -16.37 5.30
CA ALA A 114 2.17 -17.42 5.35
C ALA A 114 2.38 -17.97 6.77
N ALA A 115 2.12 -17.16 7.79
CA ALA A 115 2.31 -17.52 9.20
C ALA A 115 1.07 -18.19 9.83
N ASP A 116 -0.14 -17.94 9.30
CA ASP A 116 -1.41 -18.47 9.83
C ASP A 116 -2.16 -19.25 8.74
N PRO A 117 -1.99 -20.60 8.69
CA PRO A 117 -2.64 -21.44 7.70
C PRO A 117 -4.17 -21.44 7.77
N GLU A 118 -4.76 -21.25 8.95
CA GLU A 118 -6.21 -21.27 9.15
C GLU A 118 -6.86 -20.02 8.54
N LYS A 119 -6.23 -18.86 8.67
CA LYS A 119 -6.70 -17.59 8.12
C LYS A 119 -6.11 -17.27 6.75
N LYS A 120 -5.24 -18.12 6.22
CA LYS A 120 -4.48 -17.89 4.99
C LYS A 120 -5.34 -17.38 3.84
N GLN A 121 -6.44 -18.06 3.54
CA GLN A 121 -7.28 -17.65 2.40
C GLN A 121 -7.93 -16.27 2.61
N GLN A 122 -8.34 -15.95 3.83
CA GLN A 122 -8.91 -14.64 4.14
C GLN A 122 -7.84 -13.56 4.03
N LEU A 123 -6.68 -13.77 4.65
CA LEU A 123 -5.55 -12.84 4.60
C LEU A 123 -5.05 -12.58 3.17
N LEU A 124 -5.03 -13.62 2.31
CA LEU A 124 -4.70 -13.43 0.88
C LEU A 124 -5.76 -12.60 0.15
N ARG A 125 -7.06 -12.78 0.43
CA ARG A 125 -8.13 -11.93 -0.14
C ARG A 125 -7.97 -10.48 0.30
N ASP A 126 -7.67 -10.26 1.57
CA ASP A 126 -7.46 -8.93 2.13
C ASP A 126 -6.21 -8.28 1.51
N ALA A 127 -5.10 -9.03 1.36
CA ALA A 127 -3.91 -8.56 0.67
C ALA A 127 -4.21 -8.12 -0.77
N ILE A 128 -4.94 -8.96 -1.52
CA ILE A 128 -5.37 -8.67 -2.90
C ILE A 128 -6.15 -7.35 -2.96
N GLU A 129 -7.06 -7.12 -2.01
CA GLU A 129 -7.83 -5.87 -2.00
C GLU A 129 -6.94 -4.66 -1.71
N GLN A 130 -6.00 -4.76 -0.75
CA GLN A 130 -5.06 -3.68 -0.48
C GLN A 130 -4.19 -3.36 -1.71
N TYR A 131 -3.66 -4.37 -2.41
CA TYR A 131 -2.88 -4.15 -3.63
C TYR A 131 -3.70 -3.51 -4.76
N LYS A 132 -4.97 -3.87 -4.90
CA LYS A 132 -5.86 -3.22 -5.87
C LYS A 132 -6.08 -1.74 -5.52
N GLN A 133 -6.27 -1.41 -4.23
CA GLN A 133 -6.39 -0.01 -3.81
C GLN A 133 -5.11 0.77 -4.11
N SER A 134 -3.94 0.18 -3.86
CA SER A 134 -2.65 0.76 -4.22
C SER A 134 -2.56 1.05 -5.73
N LEU A 135 -2.91 0.07 -6.57
CA LEU A 135 -2.84 0.20 -8.04
C LEU A 135 -3.89 1.15 -8.63
N ARG A 136 -5.03 1.38 -7.96
CA ARG A 136 -5.98 2.43 -8.36
C ARG A 136 -5.36 3.83 -8.26
N LEU A 137 -4.48 4.02 -7.29
CA LEU A 137 -3.81 5.29 -7.03
C LEU A 137 -2.47 5.43 -7.78
N ASN A 138 -1.76 4.32 -7.97
CA ASN A 138 -0.51 4.23 -8.74
C ASN A 138 -0.53 3.00 -9.66
N PRO A 139 -1.08 3.10 -10.88
CA PRO A 139 -1.21 1.96 -11.80
C PRO A 139 0.12 1.40 -12.31
N HIS A 140 1.21 2.15 -12.21
CA HIS A 140 2.53 1.76 -12.74
C HIS A 140 3.46 1.10 -11.72
N ASP A 141 2.97 0.81 -10.50
CA ASP A 141 3.78 0.13 -9.49
C ASP A 141 3.91 -1.36 -9.80
N GLU A 142 5.06 -1.73 -10.37
CA GLU A 142 5.36 -3.11 -10.77
C GLU A 142 5.46 -4.06 -9.56
N ASN A 143 6.01 -3.59 -8.44
CA ASN A 143 6.10 -4.40 -7.23
C ASN A 143 4.73 -4.76 -6.70
N THR A 144 3.80 -3.79 -6.70
CA THR A 144 2.42 -4.04 -6.30
C THR A 144 1.71 -4.99 -7.26
N ARG A 145 1.92 -4.85 -8.58
CA ARG A 145 1.37 -5.79 -9.58
C ARG A 145 1.88 -7.20 -9.38
N TYR A 146 3.18 -7.34 -9.17
CA TYR A 146 3.81 -8.65 -8.90
C TYR A 146 3.20 -9.32 -7.66
N ASN A 147 3.14 -8.59 -6.53
CA ASN A 147 2.60 -9.11 -5.28
C ASN A 147 1.12 -9.47 -5.39
N LEU A 148 0.33 -8.66 -6.12
CA LEU A 148 -1.07 -8.98 -6.43
C LEU A 148 -1.20 -10.30 -7.18
N ALA A 149 -0.43 -10.49 -8.25
CA ALA A 149 -0.44 -11.71 -9.05
C ALA A 149 -0.02 -12.94 -8.23
N LEU A 150 0.98 -12.77 -7.36
CA LEU A 150 1.44 -13.82 -6.47
C LEU A 150 0.35 -14.26 -5.47
N CYS A 151 -0.33 -13.31 -4.81
CA CYS A 151 -1.44 -13.62 -3.91
C CYS A 151 -2.60 -14.31 -4.64
N GLN A 152 -2.95 -13.87 -5.84
CA GLN A 152 -3.99 -14.49 -6.65
C GLN A 152 -3.65 -15.94 -7.02
N LYS A 153 -2.37 -16.20 -7.39
CA LYS A 153 -1.88 -17.54 -7.68
C LYS A 153 -1.96 -18.45 -6.46
N GLN A 154 -1.50 -17.95 -5.30
CA GLN A 154 -1.56 -18.70 -4.04
C GLN A 154 -3.00 -19.08 -3.70
N LEU A 155 -3.93 -18.13 -3.72
CA LEU A 155 -5.34 -18.36 -3.42
C LEU A 155 -5.99 -19.37 -4.38
N LYS A 156 -5.63 -19.34 -5.68
CA LYS A 156 -6.12 -20.31 -6.66
C LYS A 156 -5.59 -21.73 -6.41
N ASN A 157 -4.33 -21.85 -6.02
CA ASN A 157 -3.71 -23.14 -5.71
C ASN A 157 -4.32 -23.76 -4.45
N ASP A 158 -4.53 -22.95 -3.40
CA ASP A 158 -5.16 -23.42 -2.17
C ASP A 158 -6.60 -23.93 -2.41
N LYS A 159 -7.36 -23.25 -3.28
CA LYS A 159 -8.70 -23.73 -3.69
C LYS A 159 -8.66 -25.07 -4.42
N LYS A 160 -7.64 -25.31 -5.26
CA LYS A 160 -7.50 -26.59 -5.97
C LYS A 160 -7.10 -27.73 -5.06
N GLN A 161 -6.28 -27.47 -4.05
CA GLN A 161 -5.85 -28.49 -3.07
C GLN A 161 -7.01 -28.92 -2.16
N ASN A 162 -7.93 -28.01 -1.84
CA ASN A 162 -9.08 -28.26 -0.97
C ASN A 162 -10.31 -28.81 -1.73
N GLN A 163 -10.24 -29.01 -3.05
CA GLN A 163 -11.29 -29.72 -3.80
C GLN A 163 -11.13 -31.21 -3.62
N PRO A 164 -12.21 -31.99 -3.35
CA PRO A 164 -12.15 -33.44 -3.34
C PRO A 164 -11.56 -33.90 -4.67
N LYS A 165 -10.51 -34.73 -4.61
CA LYS A 165 -9.97 -35.34 -5.84
C LYS A 165 -11.10 -36.08 -6.55
N PRO A 166 -11.35 -35.85 -7.84
CA PRO A 166 -12.30 -36.67 -8.60
C PRO A 166 -11.90 -38.14 -8.44
N GLN A 167 -12.84 -38.98 -8.07
CA GLN A 167 -12.61 -40.44 -8.10
C GLN A 167 -12.14 -40.83 -9.50
N PRO A 168 -11.11 -41.66 -9.64
CA PRO A 168 -10.62 -42.08 -10.95
C PRO A 168 -11.76 -42.80 -11.69
N LYS A 169 -12.20 -42.20 -12.79
CA LYS A 169 -12.99 -42.94 -13.75
C LYS A 169 -12.14 -44.09 -14.29
N PRO A 170 -12.70 -45.34 -14.48
CA PRO A 170 -11.94 -46.44 -15.06
C PRO A 170 -11.31 -45.98 -16.38
N GLN A 171 -9.99 -46.05 -16.46
CA GLN A 171 -9.26 -45.66 -17.65
C GLN A 171 -9.38 -46.76 -18.75
N PRO A 172 -9.63 -46.37 -20.00
CA PRO A 172 -9.22 -47.19 -21.15
C PRO A 172 -7.67 -47.18 -21.20
N GLN A 173 -7.08 -48.34 -21.48
CA GLN A 173 -5.63 -48.55 -21.52
C GLN A 173 -4.93 -47.61 -22.53
N PRO A 174 -3.72 -47.10 -22.20
CA PRO A 174 -3.05 -46.09 -23.03
C PRO A 174 -2.38 -46.70 -24.25
N GLN A 175 -2.70 -46.14 -25.41
CA GLN A 175 -1.86 -46.26 -26.61
C GLN A 175 -0.62 -45.38 -26.41
N LYS A 176 0.57 -45.99 -26.55
CA LYS A 176 1.88 -45.29 -26.49
C LYS A 176 2.00 -44.32 -27.68
N GLN A 177 2.02 -43.04 -27.40
CA GLN A 177 2.51 -42.02 -28.33
C GLN A 177 3.85 -41.46 -27.85
N ASN A 178 4.81 -41.47 -28.77
CA ASN A 178 6.19 -40.97 -28.55
C ASN A 178 6.22 -39.46 -28.29
N GLU A 179 6.61 -39.06 -27.12
CA GLU A 179 6.89 -37.64 -26.81
C GLU A 179 8.34 -37.28 -27.21
N LYS A 180 8.50 -36.25 -28.04
CA LYS A 180 9.77 -35.60 -28.35
C LYS A 180 10.21 -34.71 -27.14
N PRO A 181 11.51 -34.64 -26.84
CA PRO A 181 12.00 -33.82 -25.71
C PRO A 181 11.83 -32.32 -26.01
N GLN A 182 11.18 -31.59 -25.07
CA GLN A 182 11.05 -30.14 -25.13
C GLN A 182 12.22 -29.43 -24.45
N PRO A 183 12.64 -28.24 -24.93
CA PRO A 183 13.76 -27.48 -24.38
C PRO A 183 13.50 -26.97 -22.96
N LYS A 184 14.57 -26.89 -22.16
CA LYS A 184 14.55 -26.59 -20.70
C LYS A 184 14.07 -25.18 -20.29
N ASP A 185 13.83 -24.25 -21.23
CA ASP A 185 13.45 -22.88 -20.95
C ASP A 185 11.93 -22.63 -20.76
N GLN A 186 11.10 -23.67 -20.94
CA GLN A 186 9.64 -23.52 -20.83
C GLN A 186 9.07 -23.57 -19.41
N LYS A 187 9.89 -23.81 -18.38
CA LYS A 187 9.39 -23.96 -17.01
C LYS A 187 8.80 -22.66 -16.42
N ASN A 188 9.22 -21.51 -16.92
CA ASN A 188 8.76 -20.18 -16.44
C ASN A 188 7.69 -19.52 -17.32
N GLN A 189 7.44 -20.02 -18.52
CA GLN A 189 6.42 -19.49 -19.46
C GLN A 189 5.01 -19.42 -18.85
N PRO A 190 4.52 -20.44 -18.13
CA PRO A 190 3.21 -20.37 -17.50
C PRO A 190 3.10 -19.26 -16.44
N TYR A 191 4.21 -18.93 -15.77
CA TYR A 191 4.29 -17.87 -14.78
C TYR A 191 4.18 -16.49 -15.42
N TYR A 192 4.95 -16.21 -16.48
CA TYR A 192 4.88 -14.95 -17.22
C TYR A 192 3.51 -14.73 -17.86
N ASN A 193 2.89 -15.78 -18.38
CA ASN A 193 1.53 -15.70 -18.93
C ASN A 193 0.49 -15.40 -17.85
N LEU A 194 0.64 -15.95 -16.64
CA LEU A 194 -0.24 -15.69 -15.52
C LEU A 194 -0.13 -14.22 -15.06
N VAL A 195 1.11 -13.70 -14.98
CA VAL A 195 1.35 -12.30 -14.62
C VAL A 195 0.70 -11.38 -15.64
N ARG A 196 0.91 -11.62 -16.95
CA ARG A 196 0.27 -10.84 -18.04
C ARG A 196 -1.26 -10.89 -17.99
N GLN A 197 -1.85 -12.05 -17.72
CA GLN A 197 -3.31 -12.17 -17.59
C GLN A 197 -3.84 -11.40 -16.37
N ALA A 198 -3.15 -11.49 -15.22
CA ALA A 198 -3.52 -10.77 -14.03
C ALA A 198 -3.39 -9.25 -14.21
N GLU A 199 -2.34 -8.80 -14.92
CA GLU A 199 -2.14 -7.41 -15.30
C GLU A 199 -3.26 -6.91 -16.22
N ALA A 200 -3.56 -7.66 -17.29
CA ALA A 200 -4.62 -7.30 -18.24
C ALA A 200 -5.98 -7.17 -17.55
N GLN A 201 -6.35 -8.13 -16.69
CA GLN A 201 -7.61 -8.08 -15.94
C GLN A 201 -7.65 -6.92 -14.94
N THR A 202 -6.52 -6.62 -14.30
CA THR A 202 -6.43 -5.51 -13.34
C THR A 202 -6.54 -4.17 -14.05
N LEU A 203 -5.84 -4.00 -15.19
CA LEU A 203 -5.92 -2.79 -16.01
C LEU A 203 -7.31 -2.59 -16.61
N GLU A 204 -7.97 -3.66 -17.06
CA GLU A 204 -9.34 -3.59 -17.58
C GLU A 204 -10.33 -3.14 -16.50
N LYS A 205 -10.24 -3.70 -15.28
CA LYS A 205 -11.07 -3.28 -14.15
C LYS A 205 -10.79 -1.85 -13.72
N LEU A 206 -9.52 -1.42 -13.74
CA LEU A 206 -9.14 -0.04 -13.43
C LEU A 206 -9.69 0.94 -14.47
N LYS A 207 -9.62 0.61 -15.77
CA LYS A 207 -10.21 1.43 -16.84
C LYS A 207 -11.73 1.54 -16.71
N LYS A 208 -12.42 0.46 -16.34
CA LYS A 208 -13.87 0.47 -16.10
C LYS A 208 -14.26 1.24 -14.84
N ALA A 209 -13.37 1.31 -13.84
CA ALA A 209 -13.61 2.02 -12.57
C ALA A 209 -13.27 3.53 -12.63
N GLN A 210 -12.57 4.01 -13.66
CA GLN A 210 -12.35 5.45 -13.85
C GLN A 210 -13.67 6.10 -14.31
N PRO A 211 -14.18 7.14 -13.63
CA PRO A 211 -15.31 7.89 -14.11
C PRO A 211 -14.94 8.48 -15.49
N ARG A 212 -15.78 8.24 -16.49
CA ARG A 212 -15.64 8.90 -17.81
C ARG A 212 -15.57 10.40 -17.57
N GLN A 213 -14.43 11.00 -17.80
CA GLN A 213 -14.34 12.46 -17.89
C GLN A 213 -15.31 12.87 -19.01
N ARG A 214 -16.40 13.56 -18.62
CA ARG A 214 -17.25 14.25 -19.58
C ARG A 214 -16.35 15.24 -20.31
N GLN A 215 -16.11 14.99 -21.59
CA GLN A 215 -15.60 16.01 -22.48
C GLN A 215 -16.63 17.14 -22.43
N GLN A 216 -16.31 18.20 -21.72
CA GLN A 216 -17.02 19.47 -21.89
C GLN A 216 -16.71 19.93 -23.31
N GLY A 217 -17.70 19.77 -24.19
CA GLY A 217 -17.67 20.33 -25.53
C GLY A 217 -17.44 21.84 -25.41
N LYS A 218 -16.37 22.31 -26.02
CA LYS A 218 -16.19 23.72 -26.31
C LYS A 218 -17.25 24.09 -27.34
N ASN A 219 -18.34 24.69 -26.87
CA ASN A 219 -19.21 25.47 -27.74
C ASN A 219 -18.57 26.84 -27.90
N TRP A 220 -18.10 27.15 -29.09
CA TRP A 220 -17.85 28.48 -29.67
C TRP A 220 -18.89 28.73 -30.72
#